data_ea3aad553b3b4d0988df23386da2bbbb
#
_entry.id   ea3aad553b3b4d0988df23386da2bbbb
#
_cell.length_a   1.000
_cell.length_b   1.000
_cell.length_c   1.000
_cell.angle_alpha   90.00
_cell.angle_beta   90.00
_cell.angle_gamma   90.00
#
_symmetry.space_group_name_H-M   'P 1'
#
loop_
_entity.id
_entity.type
_entity.pdbx_description
1 polymer ?
#
loop_
_entity_poly.entity_id
_entity_poly.type
_entity_poly.pdbx_seq_one_letter_code
_entity_poly.pdbx_strand_id
1 'polypeptide(L)'
;MNFLNSILKQSKKYEFPFDHWEYDNALNDEQIKEIINTDIPDVRKHNLSYDGTRAIDGGAAEFREGIASGGKALKFRCFITKENAFQFPNLVNFIKELQSKKTYETISKMIKKDLSNSYVRVEVICDREGFWLKPHCDIKEKLMSGLIFVNNKNESEDLGTDFYNQKLEKVKTVPYKHNFGYFFTSGPNTWHGMEKKKIVKERRCLQVN
;
A
#
# COMPACT_ATOMS: atom_id res chain seq x y z
N MET A 1 -8.99 -17.23 -5.27
CA MET A 1 -7.71 -17.59 -4.59
C MET A 1 -7.63 -16.72 -3.37
N ASN A 2 -6.99 -17.09 -2.27
CA ASN A 2 -6.83 -16.23 -1.12
C ASN A 2 -5.37 -15.75 -1.00
N PHE A 3 -5.15 -14.72 -0.19
CA PHE A 3 -3.85 -14.07 -0.01
C PHE A 3 -2.73 -15.05 0.38
N LEU A 4 -3.00 -15.94 1.33
CA LEU A 4 -2.00 -16.92 1.78
C LEU A 4 -1.59 -17.86 0.65
N ASN A 5 -2.55 -18.32 -0.15
CA ASN A 5 -2.24 -19.17 -1.31
C ASN A 5 -1.44 -18.42 -2.38
N SER A 6 -1.74 -17.13 -2.60
CA SER A 6 -0.97 -16.28 -3.50
C SER A 6 0.48 -16.15 -3.03
N ILE A 7 0.70 -15.85 -1.75
CA ILE A 7 2.05 -15.78 -1.19
C ILE A 7 2.79 -17.10 -1.31
N LEU A 8 2.17 -18.22 -0.93
CA LEU A 8 2.82 -19.53 -0.91
C LEU A 8 3.16 -20.08 -2.29
N LYS A 9 2.30 -19.80 -3.30
CA LYS A 9 2.40 -20.43 -4.62
C LYS A 9 2.94 -19.53 -5.71
N GLN A 10 2.81 -18.23 -5.58
CA GLN A 10 3.06 -17.27 -6.66
C GLN A 10 4.00 -16.14 -6.24
N SER A 11 4.46 -16.09 -4.98
CA SER A 11 5.41 -15.06 -4.60
C SER A 11 6.82 -15.41 -5.09
N LYS A 12 7.46 -14.38 -5.64
CA LYS A 12 8.87 -14.42 -6.02
C LYS A 12 9.67 -13.51 -5.11
N LYS A 13 10.68 -14.06 -4.44
CA LYS A 13 11.62 -13.28 -3.64
C LYS A 13 12.66 -12.61 -4.53
N TYR A 14 12.94 -11.36 -4.22
CA TYR A 14 14.05 -10.57 -4.75
C TYR A 14 14.91 -10.07 -3.59
N GLU A 15 16.21 -10.00 -3.81
CA GLU A 15 17.17 -9.56 -2.78
C GLU A 15 17.71 -8.15 -3.03
N PHE A 16 17.52 -7.63 -4.23
CA PHE A 16 17.98 -6.30 -4.62
C PHE A 16 16.80 -5.39 -4.96
N PRO A 17 16.80 -4.11 -4.52
CA PRO A 17 17.82 -3.42 -3.70
C PRO A 17 17.76 -3.78 -2.21
N PHE A 18 16.75 -4.49 -1.78
CA PHE A 18 16.52 -5.10 -0.47
C PHE A 18 15.56 -6.28 -0.60
N ASP A 19 15.49 -7.12 0.42
CA ASP A 19 14.61 -8.29 0.44
C ASP A 19 13.14 -7.86 0.30
N HIS A 20 12.48 -8.30 -0.78
CA HIS A 20 11.06 -8.09 -1.01
C HIS A 20 10.46 -9.26 -1.79
N TRP A 21 9.15 -9.38 -1.71
CA TRP A 21 8.38 -10.42 -2.39
C TRP A 21 7.31 -9.78 -3.27
N GLU A 22 7.21 -10.23 -4.50
CA GLU A 22 6.15 -9.86 -5.44
C GLU A 22 5.23 -11.06 -5.67
N TYR A 23 3.94 -10.81 -5.85
CA TYR A 23 2.93 -11.85 -5.97
C TYR A 23 1.71 -11.38 -6.75
N ASP A 24 1.00 -12.33 -7.38
CA ASP A 24 -0.21 -12.09 -8.17
C ASP A 24 -1.46 -12.63 -7.47
N ASN A 25 -2.63 -12.12 -7.88
CA ASN A 25 -3.94 -12.66 -7.52
C ASN A 25 -4.21 -12.80 -6.01
N ALA A 26 -3.82 -11.80 -5.26
CA ALA A 26 -3.94 -11.79 -3.79
C ALA A 26 -5.38 -11.57 -3.30
N LEU A 27 -6.20 -10.90 -4.10
CA LEU A 27 -7.57 -10.51 -3.77
C LEU A 27 -8.57 -11.23 -4.65
N ASN A 28 -9.76 -11.49 -4.12
CA ASN A 28 -10.91 -11.92 -4.91
C ASN A 28 -11.68 -10.73 -5.49
N ASP A 29 -12.61 -10.99 -6.40
CA ASP A 29 -13.36 -9.97 -7.11
C ASP A 29 -14.18 -9.05 -6.18
N GLU A 30 -14.73 -9.58 -5.10
CA GLU A 30 -15.53 -8.80 -4.16
C GLU A 30 -14.65 -7.85 -3.33
N GLN A 31 -13.45 -8.28 -2.93
CA GLN A 31 -12.46 -7.42 -2.29
C GLN A 31 -11.99 -6.30 -3.22
N ILE A 32 -11.76 -6.62 -4.50
CA ILE A 32 -11.40 -5.66 -5.53
C ILE A 32 -12.53 -4.63 -5.73
N LYS A 33 -13.78 -5.07 -5.80
CA LYS A 33 -14.96 -4.19 -5.90
C LYS A 33 -15.06 -3.23 -4.71
N GLU A 34 -14.82 -3.70 -3.49
CA GLU A 34 -14.81 -2.82 -2.31
C GLU A 34 -13.73 -1.74 -2.42
N ILE A 35 -12.52 -2.08 -2.89
CA ILE A 35 -11.44 -1.11 -3.10
C ILE A 35 -11.83 -0.09 -4.18
N ILE A 36 -12.40 -0.54 -5.30
CA ILE A 36 -12.79 0.34 -6.42
C ILE A 36 -13.90 1.29 -6.00
N ASN A 37 -14.88 0.80 -5.25
CA ASN A 37 -16.08 1.55 -4.85
C ASN A 37 -15.86 2.39 -3.59
N THR A 38 -14.71 2.30 -2.92
CA THR A 38 -14.41 3.15 -1.77
C THR A 38 -14.41 4.61 -2.21
N ASP A 39 -15.33 5.39 -1.61
CA ASP A 39 -15.35 6.83 -1.82
C ASP A 39 -14.16 7.48 -1.08
N ILE A 40 -13.26 8.06 -1.86
CA ILE A 40 -12.10 8.78 -1.36
C ILE A 40 -12.16 10.20 -1.92
N PRO A 41 -12.43 11.21 -1.07
CA PRO A 41 -12.57 12.60 -1.50
C PRO A 41 -11.37 13.10 -2.30
N ASP A 42 -11.62 13.92 -3.30
CA ASP A 42 -10.59 14.62 -4.07
C ASP A 42 -10.29 15.98 -3.43
N VAL A 43 -9.20 16.06 -2.68
CA VAL A 43 -8.81 17.31 -2.01
C VAL A 43 -7.96 18.25 -2.87
N ARG A 44 -7.68 17.92 -4.14
CA ARG A 44 -6.93 18.81 -5.05
C ARG A 44 -7.62 20.19 -5.20
N LYS A 45 -8.95 20.23 -5.09
CA LYS A 45 -9.74 21.47 -5.09
C LYS A 45 -9.45 22.42 -3.91
N HIS A 46 -8.65 22.02 -2.95
CA HIS A 46 -8.23 22.88 -1.84
C HIS A 46 -6.89 23.58 -2.06
N ASN A 47 -6.35 23.57 -3.29
CA ASN A 47 -5.08 24.24 -3.66
C ASN A 47 -3.91 23.90 -2.73
N LEU A 48 -3.76 22.64 -2.39
CA LEU A 48 -2.71 22.18 -1.51
C LEU A 48 -1.33 22.24 -2.16
N SER A 49 -0.37 22.82 -1.46
CA SER A 49 1.02 22.75 -1.86
C SER A 49 1.60 21.39 -1.50
N TYR A 50 1.93 20.57 -2.50
CA TYR A 50 2.47 19.24 -2.28
C TYR A 50 3.96 19.18 -2.62
N ASP A 51 4.75 18.68 -1.68
CA ASP A 51 6.22 18.63 -1.78
C ASP A 51 6.79 17.20 -1.80
N GLY A 52 5.96 16.19 -2.03
CA GLY A 52 6.36 14.78 -2.08
C GLY A 52 6.56 14.13 -0.71
N THR A 53 6.14 14.77 0.36
CA THR A 53 6.18 14.14 1.69
C THR A 53 5.11 13.08 1.83
N ARG A 54 5.37 12.12 2.72
CA ARG A 54 4.33 11.17 3.13
C ARG A 54 3.18 11.94 3.79
N ALA A 55 1.96 11.37 3.69
CA ALA A 55 0.91 11.79 4.59
C ALA A 55 1.46 11.67 6.02
N ILE A 56 1.60 12.77 6.70
CA ILE A 56 1.91 12.77 8.12
C ILE A 56 0.71 12.12 8.81
N ASP A 57 0.97 11.37 9.88
CA ASP A 57 -0.08 10.66 10.60
C ASP A 57 -1.18 11.60 11.11
N GLY A 58 -2.09 11.90 10.24
CA GLY A 58 -3.31 12.63 10.54
C GLY A 58 -4.47 11.70 10.80
N GLY A 59 -4.28 10.46 10.49
CA GLY A 59 -5.27 9.45 10.70
C GLY A 59 -6.57 9.65 9.91
N ALA A 60 -7.56 8.82 10.23
CA ALA A 60 -8.89 8.85 9.64
C ALA A 60 -9.64 10.18 9.87
N ALA A 61 -9.27 10.96 10.87
CA ALA A 61 -9.90 12.25 11.16
C ALA A 61 -9.58 13.29 10.08
N GLU A 62 -8.31 13.43 9.72
CA GLU A 62 -7.90 14.35 8.65
C GLU A 62 -8.47 13.94 7.29
N PHE A 63 -8.56 12.65 7.06
CA PHE A 63 -9.21 12.13 5.87
C PHE A 63 -10.71 12.47 5.83
N ARG A 64 -11.45 12.37 6.95
CA ARG A 64 -12.87 12.73 7.04
C ARG A 64 -13.12 14.22 6.76
N GLU A 65 -12.20 15.07 7.12
CA GLU A 65 -12.27 16.51 6.88
C GLU A 65 -11.81 16.89 5.48
N GLY A 66 -11.31 15.94 4.70
CA GLY A 66 -10.77 16.19 3.36
C GLY A 66 -9.49 17.00 3.36
N ILE A 67 -8.84 17.12 4.49
CA ILE A 67 -7.59 17.87 4.67
C ILE A 67 -6.48 16.89 4.99
N ALA A 68 -5.48 16.82 4.12
CA ALA A 68 -4.24 16.15 4.46
C ALA A 68 -3.47 17.02 5.46
N SER A 69 -2.81 16.38 6.41
CA SER A 69 -2.04 17.00 7.47
C SER A 69 -1.18 18.17 6.97
N GLY A 70 -1.44 19.35 7.47
CA GLY A 70 -0.75 20.59 7.09
C GLY A 70 -0.94 21.02 5.64
N GLY A 71 -1.93 20.52 4.92
CA GLY A 71 -2.22 20.87 3.53
C GLY A 71 -1.15 20.46 2.52
N LYS A 72 -0.27 19.53 2.86
CA LYS A 72 0.91 19.18 2.06
C LYS A 72 0.90 17.79 1.44
N ALA A 73 -0.03 16.92 1.81
CA ALA A 73 -0.03 15.54 1.31
C ALA A 73 -1.16 15.30 0.31
N LEU A 74 -0.86 14.64 -0.81
CA LEU A 74 -1.81 14.19 -1.82
C LEU A 74 -2.08 12.68 -1.73
N LYS A 75 -1.69 12.03 -0.67
CA LYS A 75 -2.00 10.62 -0.44
C LYS A 75 -3.36 10.49 0.22
N PHE A 76 -4.35 10.11 -0.56
CA PHE A 76 -5.72 9.90 -0.09
C PHE A 76 -5.94 8.46 0.31
N ARG A 77 -6.45 8.25 1.52
CA ARG A 77 -6.60 6.93 2.10
C ARG A 77 -7.82 6.81 3.00
N CYS A 78 -8.42 5.63 2.99
CA CYS A 78 -9.45 5.22 3.93
C CYS A 78 -8.94 4.05 4.77
N PHE A 79 -8.76 4.26 6.05
CA PHE A 79 -8.43 3.17 6.98
C PHE A 79 -9.64 2.28 7.19
N ILE A 80 -9.44 0.97 7.18
CA ILE A 80 -10.47 0.03 7.59
C ILE A 80 -10.37 -0.13 9.10
N THR A 81 -11.36 0.36 9.81
CA THR A 81 -11.43 0.39 11.27
C THR A 81 -12.69 -0.35 11.76
N LYS A 82 -12.83 -0.53 13.07
CA LYS A 82 -14.05 -1.13 13.64
C LYS A 82 -15.30 -0.32 13.34
N GLU A 83 -15.16 1.01 13.27
CA GLU A 83 -16.27 1.96 13.08
C GLU A 83 -16.82 1.90 11.65
N ASN A 84 -16.00 1.59 10.64
CA ASN A 84 -16.42 1.52 9.24
C ASN A 84 -16.39 0.11 8.63
N ALA A 85 -16.07 -0.90 9.43
CA ALA A 85 -15.95 -2.30 8.99
C ALA A 85 -17.22 -2.82 8.27
N PHE A 86 -18.40 -2.29 8.61
CA PHE A 86 -19.66 -2.67 7.97
C PHE A 86 -19.74 -2.28 6.49
N GLN A 87 -18.92 -1.33 6.04
CA GLN A 87 -18.79 -0.93 4.64
C GLN A 87 -17.86 -1.83 3.84
N PHE A 88 -17.05 -2.66 4.52
CA PHE A 88 -15.97 -3.44 3.95
C PHE A 88 -16.01 -4.92 4.35
N PRO A 89 -17.15 -5.63 4.22
CA PRO A 89 -17.28 -6.99 4.74
C PRO A 89 -16.25 -7.96 4.16
N ASN A 90 -15.87 -7.81 2.88
CA ASN A 90 -14.91 -8.68 2.23
C ASN A 90 -13.45 -8.32 2.59
N LEU A 91 -13.13 -7.03 2.73
CA LEU A 91 -11.81 -6.62 3.21
C LEU A 91 -11.63 -6.91 4.71
N VAL A 92 -12.69 -6.91 5.50
CA VAL A 92 -12.65 -7.41 6.89
C VAL A 92 -12.30 -8.90 6.92
N ASN A 93 -12.83 -9.71 6.01
CA ASN A 93 -12.45 -11.11 5.90
C ASN A 93 -10.97 -11.27 5.48
N PHE A 94 -10.49 -10.42 4.59
CA PHE A 94 -9.06 -10.35 4.24
C PHE A 94 -8.19 -10.01 5.46
N ILE A 95 -8.59 -9.04 6.28
CA ILE A 95 -7.89 -8.70 7.54
C ILE A 95 -7.85 -9.88 8.49
N LYS A 96 -8.97 -10.60 8.65
CA LYS A 96 -9.03 -11.82 9.48
C LYS A 96 -8.10 -12.92 8.94
N GLU A 97 -8.00 -13.06 7.62
CA GLU A 97 -7.05 -13.99 7.00
C GLU A 97 -5.60 -13.59 7.32
N LEU A 98 -5.24 -12.31 7.20
CA LEU A 98 -3.91 -11.81 7.56
C LEU A 98 -3.57 -12.08 9.03
N GLN A 99 -4.54 -11.91 9.93
CA GLN A 99 -4.39 -12.14 11.37
C GLN A 99 -4.46 -13.62 11.76
N SER A 100 -4.78 -14.52 10.83
CA SER A 100 -4.81 -15.95 11.13
C SER A 100 -3.41 -16.46 11.43
N LYS A 101 -3.31 -17.39 12.41
CA LYS A 101 -2.04 -17.97 12.85
C LYS A 101 -1.21 -18.48 11.67
N LYS A 102 -1.85 -19.22 10.76
CA LYS A 102 -1.19 -19.77 9.58
C LYS A 102 -0.58 -18.68 8.68
N THR A 103 -1.27 -17.55 8.48
CA THR A 103 -0.80 -16.48 7.61
C THR A 103 0.34 -15.71 8.26
N TYR A 104 0.17 -15.23 9.50
CA TYR A 104 1.22 -14.43 10.13
C TYR A 104 2.49 -15.25 10.42
N GLU A 105 2.38 -16.54 10.79
CA GLU A 105 3.56 -17.39 10.94
C GLU A 105 4.29 -17.63 9.61
N THR A 106 3.54 -17.76 8.50
CA THR A 106 4.15 -17.88 7.16
C THR A 106 4.92 -16.62 6.81
N ILE A 107 4.29 -15.45 6.98
CA ILE A 107 4.94 -14.16 6.70
C ILE A 107 6.14 -13.95 7.63
N SER A 108 5.99 -14.23 8.95
CA SER A 108 7.08 -14.14 9.94
C SER A 108 8.32 -14.91 9.51
N LYS A 109 8.13 -16.13 9.00
CA LYS A 109 9.24 -16.95 8.47
C LYS A 109 9.89 -16.33 7.24
N MET A 110 9.08 -15.78 6.32
CA MET A 110 9.58 -15.14 5.10
C MET A 110 10.41 -13.91 5.42
N ILE A 111 9.89 -13.01 6.27
CA ILE A 111 10.54 -11.74 6.61
C ILE A 111 11.55 -11.85 7.76
N LYS A 112 11.64 -13.02 8.41
CA LYS A 112 12.51 -13.27 9.57
C LYS A 112 12.25 -12.32 10.74
N LYS A 113 10.97 -12.01 10.98
CA LYS A 113 10.52 -11.19 12.12
C LYS A 113 9.30 -11.84 12.77
N ASP A 114 9.23 -11.78 14.10
CA ASP A 114 8.06 -12.25 14.83
C ASP A 114 6.90 -11.25 14.71
N LEU A 115 5.79 -11.71 14.17
CA LEU A 115 4.55 -10.96 14.03
C LEU A 115 3.48 -11.34 15.06
N SER A 116 3.77 -12.25 16.00
CA SER A 116 2.77 -12.81 16.91
C SER A 116 2.08 -11.76 17.81
N ASN A 117 2.80 -10.69 18.17
CA ASN A 117 2.31 -9.59 19.00
C ASN A 117 2.08 -8.30 18.21
N SER A 118 1.94 -8.40 16.89
CA SER A 118 1.67 -7.26 16.04
C SER A 118 0.18 -7.15 15.70
N TYR A 119 -0.22 -6.01 15.18
CA TYR A 119 -1.55 -5.80 14.60
C TYR A 119 -1.42 -5.46 13.11
N VAL A 120 -2.46 -5.76 12.37
CA VAL A 120 -2.55 -5.44 10.95
C VAL A 120 -3.29 -4.12 10.77
N ARG A 121 -2.69 -3.22 10.01
CA ARG A 121 -3.34 -2.00 9.52
C ARG A 121 -3.56 -2.11 8.03
N VAL A 122 -4.80 -1.94 7.61
CA VAL A 122 -5.19 -1.98 6.20
C VAL A 122 -5.86 -0.67 5.81
N GLU A 123 -5.46 -0.13 4.67
CA GLU A 123 -5.99 1.12 4.16
C GLU A 123 -6.16 1.06 2.63
N VAL A 124 -7.30 1.56 2.15
CA VAL A 124 -7.53 1.80 0.72
C VAL A 124 -6.93 3.15 0.36
N ILE A 125 -6.15 3.18 -0.70
CA ILE A 125 -5.47 4.39 -1.19
C ILE A 125 -5.99 4.71 -2.59
N CYS A 126 -6.16 6.01 -2.86
CA CYS A 126 -6.44 6.54 -4.18
C CYS A 126 -5.54 7.73 -4.45
N ASP A 127 -4.49 7.52 -5.21
CA ASP A 127 -3.61 8.60 -5.66
C ASP A 127 -4.14 9.18 -6.98
N ARG A 128 -4.01 10.50 -7.14
CA ARG A 128 -4.50 11.25 -8.30
C ARG A 128 -3.39 12.10 -8.92
N GLU A 129 -3.71 12.78 -10.00
CA GLU A 129 -2.78 13.68 -10.68
C GLU A 129 -2.03 14.59 -9.72
N GLY A 130 -0.72 14.71 -9.93
CA GLY A 130 0.18 15.49 -9.08
C GLY A 130 0.77 14.70 -7.90
N PHE A 131 0.28 13.50 -7.61
CA PHE A 131 0.87 12.67 -6.56
C PHE A 131 2.26 12.16 -6.97
N TRP A 132 3.18 12.21 -6.03
CA TRP A 132 4.49 11.57 -6.04
C TRP A 132 4.96 11.39 -4.61
N LEU A 133 5.98 10.62 -4.37
CA LEU A 133 6.45 10.35 -3.03
C LEU A 133 7.98 10.31 -3.00
N LYS A 134 8.59 11.18 -2.20
CA LYS A 134 10.04 11.20 -2.01
C LYS A 134 10.56 9.84 -1.56
N PRO A 135 11.77 9.45 -1.98
CA PRO A 135 12.45 8.31 -1.40
C PRO A 135 12.50 8.41 0.13
N HIS A 136 12.05 7.37 0.80
CA HIS A 136 12.04 7.30 2.26
C HIS A 136 12.12 5.84 2.72
N CYS A 137 12.47 5.64 3.98
CA CYS A 137 12.25 4.39 4.70
C CYS A 137 11.05 4.55 5.62
N ASP A 138 10.37 3.47 5.88
CA ASP A 138 9.27 3.44 6.84
C ASP A 138 9.77 3.59 8.28
N ILE A 139 8.86 3.97 9.18
CA ILE A 139 9.14 4.05 10.60
C ILE A 139 9.43 2.65 11.17
N LYS A 140 10.22 2.59 12.25
CA LYS A 140 10.68 1.32 12.84
C LYS A 140 9.57 0.45 13.42
N GLU A 141 8.43 1.05 13.75
CA GLU A 141 7.24 0.36 14.28
C GLU A 141 6.54 -0.51 13.22
N LYS A 142 6.74 -0.20 11.94
CA LYS A 142 6.27 -1.05 10.86
C LYS A 142 7.21 -2.24 10.68
N LEU A 143 6.72 -3.43 11.00
CA LEU A 143 7.49 -4.67 10.80
C LEU A 143 7.49 -5.11 9.34
N MET A 144 6.40 -4.84 8.64
CA MET A 144 6.20 -5.14 7.22
C MET A 144 5.45 -4.00 6.55
N SER A 145 5.76 -3.72 5.31
CA SER A 145 4.99 -2.84 4.44
C SER A 145 4.72 -3.52 3.10
N GLY A 146 3.50 -3.41 2.62
CA GLY A 146 3.11 -3.95 1.33
C GLY A 146 1.98 -3.17 0.68
N LEU A 147 1.91 -3.27 -0.64
CA LEU A 147 0.81 -2.77 -1.45
C LEU A 147 0.27 -3.88 -2.35
N ILE A 148 -1.05 -3.90 -2.53
CA ILE A 148 -1.72 -4.66 -3.57
C ILE A 148 -2.37 -3.65 -4.51
N PHE A 149 -1.93 -3.63 -5.76
CA PHE A 149 -2.39 -2.69 -6.76
C PHE A 149 -3.71 -3.13 -7.40
N VAL A 150 -4.57 -2.14 -7.66
CA VAL A 150 -5.86 -2.36 -8.36
C VAL A 150 -5.92 -1.42 -9.57
N ASN A 151 -5.24 -1.81 -10.64
CA ASN A 151 -5.23 -1.05 -11.91
C ASN A 151 -6.49 -1.35 -12.73
N ASN A 152 -7.61 -0.75 -12.34
CA ASN A 152 -8.91 -0.93 -13.01
C ASN A 152 -9.21 0.13 -14.08
N LYS A 153 -8.32 1.11 -14.26
CA LYS A 153 -8.49 2.22 -15.22
C LYS A 153 -7.53 2.16 -16.39
N ASN A 154 -6.74 1.11 -16.50
CA ASN A 154 -5.69 0.94 -17.51
C ASN A 154 -4.68 2.10 -17.49
N GLU A 155 -4.26 2.48 -16.30
CA GLU A 155 -3.15 3.41 -16.10
C GLU A 155 -1.82 2.72 -16.44
N SER A 156 -0.78 3.52 -16.68
CA SER A 156 0.56 3.00 -16.93
C SER A 156 1.05 2.08 -15.81
N GLU A 157 1.64 0.94 -16.16
CA GLU A 157 2.30 0.05 -15.20
C GLU A 157 3.46 0.73 -14.48
N ASP A 158 4.02 1.78 -15.05
CA ASP A 158 5.08 2.59 -14.45
C ASP A 158 4.63 3.34 -13.18
N LEU A 159 3.31 3.46 -12.94
CA LEU A 159 2.76 4.06 -11.72
C LEU A 159 2.88 3.18 -10.47
N GLY A 160 3.74 2.19 -10.48
CA GLY A 160 4.01 1.34 -9.33
C GLY A 160 4.80 2.02 -8.22
N THR A 161 5.51 1.24 -7.43
CA THR A 161 6.39 1.75 -6.38
C THR A 161 7.83 1.68 -6.84
N ASP A 162 8.53 2.80 -6.73
CA ASP A 162 9.95 2.89 -7.05
C ASP A 162 10.79 2.47 -5.84
N PHE A 163 11.77 1.59 -6.07
CA PHE A 163 12.76 1.18 -5.09
C PHE A 163 14.12 1.80 -5.43
N TYR A 164 14.82 2.21 -4.40
CA TYR A 164 16.07 2.94 -4.51
C TYR A 164 17.20 2.19 -3.81
N ASN A 165 18.43 2.37 -4.29
CA ASN A 165 19.62 1.92 -3.60
C ASN A 165 19.99 2.91 -2.47
N GLN A 166 21.07 2.64 -1.74
CA GLN A 166 21.54 3.50 -0.64
C GLN A 166 22.04 4.88 -1.10
N LYS A 167 22.30 5.07 -2.39
CA LYS A 167 22.64 6.38 -2.98
C LYS A 167 21.41 7.15 -3.43
N LEU A 168 20.21 6.64 -3.15
CA LEU A 168 18.91 7.17 -3.59
C LEU A 168 18.76 7.19 -5.13
N GLU A 169 19.47 6.34 -5.83
CA GLU A 169 19.26 6.09 -7.25
C GLU A 169 18.12 5.07 -7.42
N LYS A 170 17.16 5.38 -8.28
CA LYS A 170 16.09 4.45 -8.61
C LYS A 170 16.65 3.26 -9.37
N VAL A 171 16.41 2.07 -8.86
CA VAL A 171 16.94 0.82 -9.43
C VAL A 171 15.86 -0.17 -9.85
N LYS A 172 14.62 0.05 -9.41
CA LYS A 172 13.48 -0.81 -9.75
C LYS A 172 12.17 -0.04 -9.63
N THR A 173 11.21 -0.36 -10.46
CA THR A 173 9.79 -0.04 -10.26
C THR A 173 9.01 -1.35 -10.14
N VAL A 174 8.33 -1.57 -9.02
CA VAL A 174 7.34 -2.65 -8.90
C VAL A 174 6.12 -2.25 -9.72
N PRO A 175 5.70 -3.02 -10.75
CA PRO A 175 4.73 -2.54 -11.72
C PRO A 175 3.32 -2.37 -11.13
N TYR A 176 2.62 -1.32 -11.56
CA TYR A 176 1.23 -1.06 -11.21
C TYR A 176 0.29 -1.94 -12.04
N LYS A 177 0.19 -3.22 -11.71
CA LYS A 177 -0.69 -4.18 -12.38
C LYS A 177 -1.95 -4.43 -11.55
N HIS A 178 -3.00 -4.89 -12.24
CA HIS A 178 -4.23 -5.28 -11.57
C HIS A 178 -4.04 -6.56 -10.74
N ASN A 179 -4.44 -6.50 -9.46
CA ASN A 179 -4.34 -7.60 -8.48
C ASN A 179 -2.90 -8.14 -8.33
N PHE A 180 -1.93 -7.28 -8.45
CA PHE A 180 -0.50 -7.53 -8.24
C PHE A 180 -0.02 -6.82 -7.00
N GLY A 181 0.79 -7.46 -6.19
CA GLY A 181 1.26 -6.89 -4.95
C GLY A 181 2.71 -7.20 -4.63
N TYR A 182 3.21 -6.49 -3.66
CA TYR A 182 4.52 -6.74 -3.06
C TYR A 182 4.48 -6.47 -1.56
N PHE A 183 5.43 -7.03 -0.85
CA PHE A 183 5.74 -6.62 0.52
C PHE A 183 7.24 -6.74 0.79
N PHE A 184 7.68 -6.02 1.79
CA PHE A 184 9.06 -6.07 2.32
C PHE A 184 9.07 -5.86 3.82
N THR A 185 10.19 -6.23 4.44
CA THR A 185 10.48 -5.92 5.84
C THR A 185 10.98 -4.49 5.95
N SER A 186 10.30 -3.65 6.73
CA SER A 186 10.75 -2.28 6.95
C SER A 186 12.08 -2.23 7.68
N GLY A 187 12.96 -1.35 7.23
CA GLY A 187 14.31 -1.19 7.75
C GLY A 187 14.98 0.12 7.28
N PRO A 188 16.16 0.44 7.81
CA PRO A 188 16.83 1.72 7.53
C PRO A 188 17.33 1.87 6.09
N ASN A 189 17.41 0.77 5.35
CA ASN A 189 17.91 0.73 3.97
C ASN A 189 16.82 0.37 2.95
N THR A 190 15.55 0.30 3.35
CA THR A 190 14.43 -0.06 2.47
C THR A 190 13.84 1.17 1.81
N TRP A 191 14.68 1.88 1.05
CA TRP A 191 14.33 3.12 0.38
C TRP A 191 13.31 2.90 -0.73
N HIS A 192 12.15 3.52 -0.60
CA HIS A 192 11.07 3.42 -1.58
C HIS A 192 10.30 4.73 -1.70
N GLY A 193 9.58 4.85 -2.81
CA GLY A 193 8.80 6.06 -3.11
C GLY A 193 8.06 5.93 -4.43
N MET A 194 7.80 7.04 -5.06
CA MET A 194 7.23 7.13 -6.41
C MET A 194 7.67 8.44 -7.03
N GLU A 195 8.42 8.39 -8.11
CA GLU A 195 8.80 9.60 -8.86
C GLU A 195 7.58 10.33 -9.42
N LYS A 196 7.78 11.58 -9.84
CA LYS A 196 6.71 12.34 -10.51
C LYS A 196 6.37 11.67 -11.84
N LYS A 197 5.16 11.12 -11.91
CA LYS A 197 4.62 10.45 -13.10
C LYS A 197 3.21 10.93 -13.35
N LYS A 198 2.75 10.85 -14.59
CA LYS A 198 1.41 11.29 -14.96
C LYS A 198 0.38 10.22 -14.58
N ILE A 199 -0.44 10.52 -13.60
CA ILE A 199 -1.67 9.75 -13.28
C ILE A 199 -2.79 10.44 -14.09
N VAL A 200 -3.42 9.69 -14.99
CA VAL A 200 -4.46 10.26 -15.89
C VAL A 200 -5.83 10.26 -15.20
N LYS A 201 -6.18 9.18 -14.56
CA LYS A 201 -7.45 9.02 -13.84
C LYS A 201 -7.22 8.87 -12.35
N GLU A 202 -6.77 7.69 -11.93
CA GLU A 202 -6.49 7.38 -10.53
C GLU A 202 -5.61 6.13 -10.39
N ARG A 203 -4.83 6.09 -9.32
CA ARG A 203 -4.03 4.94 -8.93
C ARG A 203 -4.56 4.41 -7.59
N ARG A 204 -5.23 3.25 -7.64
CA ARG A 204 -5.78 2.61 -6.43
C ARG A 204 -4.93 1.45 -5.96
N CYS A 205 -4.80 1.34 -4.65
CA CYS A 205 -4.16 0.19 -4.02
C CYS A 205 -4.68 -0.05 -2.61
N LEU A 206 -4.46 -1.26 -2.13
CA LEU A 206 -4.66 -1.65 -0.74
C LEU A 206 -3.28 -1.69 -0.06
N GLN A 207 -3.07 -0.86 0.95
CA GLN A 207 -1.86 -0.89 1.76
C GLN A 207 -2.06 -1.79 2.97
N VAL A 208 -1.06 -2.62 3.25
CA VAL A 208 -1.00 -3.53 4.41
C VAL A 208 0.29 -3.25 5.17
N ASN A 209 0.15 -2.97 6.45
CA ASN A 209 1.27 -2.74 7.36
C ASN A 209 1.13 -3.61 8.61
#